data_eb8552cca089c6b1d9dab007a98b5db8
#
_entry.id   eb8552cca089c6b1d9dab007a98b5db8
#
_cell.length_a   1.000
_cell.length_b   1.000
_cell.length_c   1.000
_cell.angle_alpha   90.00
_cell.angle_beta   90.00
_cell.angle_gamma   90.00
#
_symmetry.space_group_name_H-M   'P 1'
#
loop_
_entity.id
_entity.type
_entity.pdbx_description
1 polymer ?
#
loop_
_entity_poly.entity_id
_entity_poly.type
_entity_poly.pdbx_seq_one_letter_code
_entity_poly.pdbx_strand_id
1 'polypeptide(L)' 'MNDMLFRTLLKRYEATIEDCMYKIQSLSENNIIIPEHVDITGEADKLLQTMAEAEDKVAVLRKYYVKNKAEAKIL' A
#
# COMPACT_ATOMS: atom_id res chain seq x y z
N MET A 1 9.43 -18.50 -6.47
CA MET A 1 9.53 -17.82 -5.16
C MET A 1 9.03 -18.79 -4.10
N ASN A 2 9.71 -18.90 -2.97
CA ASN A 2 9.20 -19.77 -1.92
C ASN A 2 8.07 -19.10 -1.13
N ASP A 3 7.32 -19.89 -0.37
CA ASP A 3 6.12 -19.41 0.33
C ASP A 3 6.43 -18.37 1.40
N MET A 4 7.55 -18.50 2.09
CA MET A 4 7.91 -17.54 3.12
C MET A 4 8.21 -16.17 2.53
N LEU A 5 8.96 -16.14 1.45
CA LEU A 5 9.27 -14.87 0.76
C LEU A 5 7.98 -14.23 0.22
N PHE A 6 7.12 -15.03 -0.42
CA PHE A 6 5.83 -14.56 -0.93
C PHE A 6 5.00 -13.90 0.18
N ARG A 7 4.81 -14.60 1.29
CA ARG A 7 4.02 -14.08 2.41
C ARG A 7 4.65 -12.84 3.04
N THR A 8 5.98 -12.83 3.16
CA THR A 8 6.69 -11.69 3.74
C THR A 8 6.51 -10.45 2.88
N LEU A 9 6.65 -10.59 1.57
CA LEU A 9 6.43 -9.47 0.65
C LEU A 9 4.99 -9.00 0.65
N LEU A 10 4.04 -9.93 0.65
CA LEU A 10 2.63 -9.58 0.69
C LEU A 10 2.29 -8.77 1.94
N LYS A 11 2.76 -9.22 3.10
CA LYS A 11 2.56 -8.48 4.36
C LYS A 11 3.22 -7.11 4.33
N ARG A 12 4.39 -7.03 3.73
CA ARG A 12 5.11 -5.76 3.59
C ARG A 12 4.29 -4.75 2.79
N TYR A 13 3.72 -5.18 1.66
CA TYR A 13 2.94 -4.29 0.80
C TYR A 13 1.59 -3.95 1.41
N GLU A 14 0.94 -4.91 2.07
CA GLU A 14 -0.30 -4.64 2.80
C GLU A 14 -0.08 -3.62 3.92
N ALA A 15 1.03 -3.74 4.66
CA ALA A 15 1.38 -2.78 5.70
C ALA A 15 1.64 -1.40 5.12
N THR A 16 2.30 -1.32 3.96
CA THR A 16 2.54 -0.05 3.28
C THR A 16 1.22 0.63 2.89
N ILE A 17 0.28 -0.15 2.34
CA ILE A 17 -1.04 0.36 1.94
C ILE A 17 -1.78 0.90 3.17
N GLU A 18 -1.81 0.13 4.24
CA GLU A 18 -2.48 0.53 5.48
C GLU A 18 -1.85 1.78 6.09
N ASP A 19 -0.53 1.85 6.10
CA ASP A 19 0.20 3.02 6.59
C ASP A 19 -0.15 4.27 5.80
N CYS A 20 -0.22 4.15 4.47
CA CYS A 20 -0.61 5.27 3.61
C CYS A 20 -2.06 5.70 3.85
N MET A 21 -2.96 4.74 4.03
CA MET A 21 -4.36 5.04 4.34
C MET A 21 -4.48 5.83 5.64
N TYR A 22 -3.76 5.41 6.67
CA TYR A 22 -3.72 6.10 7.94
C TYR A 22 -3.21 7.53 7.79
N LYS A 23 -2.11 7.70 7.08
CA LYS A 23 -1.52 9.03 6.88
C LYS A 23 -2.42 9.96 6.07
N ILE A 24 -3.07 9.45 5.04
CA ILE A 24 -4.03 10.24 4.24
C ILE A 24 -5.20 10.67 5.12
N GLN A 25 -5.73 9.77 5.92
CA GLN A 25 -6.81 10.10 6.84
C GLN A 25 -6.38 11.17 7.83
N SER A 26 -5.17 11.06 8.37
CA SER A 26 -4.63 12.03 9.32
C SER A 26 -4.48 13.42 8.68
N LEU A 27 -4.05 13.48 7.42
CA LEU A 27 -3.96 14.75 6.69
C LEU A 27 -5.33 15.38 6.51
N SER A 28 -6.38 14.55 6.28
CA SER A 28 -7.73 15.03 6.04
C SER A 28 -8.39 15.57 7.31
N GLU A 29 -8.13 14.94 8.45
CA GLU A 29 -8.80 15.22 9.71
C GLU A 29 -8.06 16.24 10.59
N ASN A 30 -6.75 16.35 10.44
CA ASN A 30 -5.89 17.09 11.34
C ASN A 30 -5.49 18.45 10.76
N ASN A 31 -6.48 19.27 10.46
CA ASN A 31 -6.21 20.60 9.90
C ASN A 31 -5.91 21.67 10.94
N ILE A 32 -5.81 21.30 12.24
CA ILE A 32 -5.61 22.26 13.33
C ILE A 32 -4.16 22.68 13.47
N ILE A 33 -3.21 21.83 13.06
CA ILE A 33 -1.78 22.08 13.24
C ILE A 33 -1.06 21.94 11.91
N ILE A 34 -1.55 22.61 10.89
CA ILE A 34 -0.86 22.56 9.60
C ILE A 34 0.05 23.79 9.51
N PRO A 35 1.38 23.59 9.47
CA PRO A 35 2.28 24.71 9.23
C PRO A 35 1.95 25.38 7.91
N GLU A 36 2.11 26.68 7.85
CA GLU A 36 1.75 27.49 6.68
C GLU A 36 2.35 27.01 5.35
N HIS A 37 3.43 26.23 5.41
CA HIS A 37 4.17 25.78 4.23
C HIS A 37 3.93 24.33 3.84
N VAL A 38 2.94 23.67 4.45
CA VAL A 38 2.66 22.27 4.11
C VAL A 38 1.72 22.19 2.92
N ASP A 39 2.21 21.56 1.87
CA ASP A 39 1.39 21.24 0.70
C ASP A 39 0.64 19.94 0.96
N ILE A 40 -0.57 20.05 1.49
CA ILE A 40 -1.38 18.89 1.87
C ILE A 40 -1.71 18.02 0.67
N THR A 41 -2.09 18.63 -0.45
CA THR A 41 -2.44 17.86 -1.64
C THR A 41 -1.21 17.18 -2.24
N GLY A 42 -0.05 17.84 -2.20
CA GLY A 42 1.20 17.22 -2.65
C GLY A 42 1.60 16.04 -1.77
N GLU A 43 1.44 16.17 -0.45
CA GLU A 43 1.72 15.07 0.46
C GLU A 43 0.75 13.90 0.26
N ALA A 44 -0.53 14.19 0.09
CA ALA A 44 -1.53 13.16 -0.20
C ALA A 44 -1.23 12.45 -1.53
N ASP A 45 -0.81 13.20 -2.54
CA ASP A 45 -0.45 12.64 -3.85
C ASP A 45 0.73 11.65 -3.74
N LYS A 46 1.75 12.01 -2.97
CA LYS A 46 2.89 11.11 -2.73
C LYS A 46 2.45 9.82 -2.04
N LEU A 47 1.56 9.92 -1.08
CA LEU A 47 1.04 8.76 -0.38
C LEU A 47 0.22 7.86 -1.31
N LEU A 48 -0.58 8.46 -2.17
CA LEU A 48 -1.35 7.71 -3.17
C LEU A 48 -0.43 6.99 -4.16
N GLN A 49 0.65 7.63 -4.56
CA GLN A 49 1.64 7.00 -5.43
C GLN A 49 2.26 5.78 -4.76
N THR A 50 2.64 5.91 -3.50
CA THR A 50 3.20 4.79 -2.73
C THR A 50 2.19 3.65 -2.60
N MET A 51 0.93 3.97 -2.34
CA MET A 51 -0.15 2.97 -2.30
C MET A 51 -0.31 2.26 -3.63
N ALA A 52 -0.36 3.02 -4.71
CA ALA A 52 -0.54 2.46 -6.06
C ALA A 52 0.61 1.51 -6.41
N GLU A 53 1.84 1.87 -6.09
CA GLU A 53 2.99 1.00 -6.31
C GLU A 53 2.88 -0.29 -5.48
N ALA A 54 2.46 -0.18 -4.23
CA ALA A 54 2.31 -1.35 -3.37
C ALA A 54 1.19 -2.27 -3.88
N GLU A 55 0.07 -1.71 -4.31
CA GLU A 55 -1.02 -2.49 -4.91
C GLU A 55 -0.59 -3.18 -6.19
N ASP A 56 0.18 -2.51 -7.04
CA ASP A 56 0.71 -3.11 -8.24
C ASP A 56 1.61 -4.30 -7.92
N LYS A 57 2.46 -4.16 -6.91
CA LYS A 57 3.33 -5.25 -6.47
C LYS A 57 2.54 -6.44 -5.95
N VAL A 58 1.47 -6.20 -5.19
CA VAL A 58 0.57 -7.26 -4.73
C VAL A 58 -0.06 -7.97 -5.94
N ALA A 59 -0.53 -7.21 -6.91
CA ALA A 59 -1.13 -7.78 -8.12
C ALA A 59 -0.13 -8.66 -8.88
N VAL A 60 1.11 -8.21 -9.01
CA VAL A 60 2.17 -8.97 -9.67
C VAL A 60 2.47 -10.26 -8.91
N LEU A 61 2.58 -10.17 -7.56
CA LEU A 61 2.79 -11.35 -6.74
C LEU A 61 1.71 -12.40 -6.96
N ARG A 62 0.46 -11.98 -6.93
CA ARG A 62 -0.68 -12.88 -7.07
C ARG A 62 -0.80 -13.44 -8.48
N LYS A 63 -0.46 -12.66 -9.48
CA LYS A 63 -0.57 -13.09 -10.87
C LYS A 63 0.50 -14.11 -11.26
N TYR A 64 1.72 -13.93 -10.81
CA TYR A 64 2.86 -14.70 -11.29
C TYR A 64 3.48 -15.67 -10.29
N TYR A 65 3.26 -15.47 -9.00
CA TYR A 65 4.00 -16.19 -7.97
C TYR A 65 3.15 -17.02 -7.01
N VAL A 66 1.84 -17.06 -7.21
CA VAL A 66 0.99 -17.98 -6.47
C VAL A 66 1.20 -19.38 -7.05
N LYS A 67 1.63 -20.31 -6.22
CA LYS A 67 1.95 -21.68 -6.66
C LYS A 67 0.73 -22.51 -6.96
N ASN A 68 -0.38 -22.26 -6.29
CA ASN A 68 -1.60 -23.03 -6.40
C ASN A 68 -2.67 -22.19 -7.09
N LYS A 69 -3.15 -22.66 -8.25
CA LYS A 69 -4.19 -21.96 -9.00
C LYS A 69 -5.49 -21.80 -8.22
N ALA A 70 -5.78 -22.71 -7.29
CA ALA A 70 -6.95 -22.60 -6.44
C ALA A 70 -6.83 -21.41 -5.48
N GLU A 71 -5.65 -21.16 -4.97
CA GLU A 71 -5.37 -19.97 -4.14
C GLU A 71 -5.52 -18.70 -4.96
N ALA A 72 -5.05 -18.71 -6.20
CA ALA A 72 -5.19 -17.56 -7.10
C ALA A 72 -6.66 -17.21 -7.36
N LYS A 73 -7.54 -18.20 -7.40
CA LYS A 73 -8.98 -17.97 -7.58
C LYS A 73 -9.64 -17.39 -6.33
N ILE A 74 -9.14 -17.73 -5.16
CA ILE A 74 -9.66 -17.24 -3.90
C ILE A 74 -9.19 -15.80 -3.65
N LEU A 75 -8.00 -15.49 -4.09
CA LEU A 75 -7.40 -14.18 -3.95
C LEU A 75 -7.92 -13.21 -4.99
#